data_002fa856fe43aa47822021a555d246a6
#
_entry.id   002fa856fe43aa47822021a555d246a6
#
_cell.length_a   1.000
_cell.length_b   1.000
_cell.length_c   1.000
_cell.angle_alpha   90.00
_cell.angle_beta   90.00
_cell.angle_gamma   90.00
#
_symmetry.space_group_name_H-M   'P 1'
#
loop_
_entity.id
_entity.type
_entity.pdbx_description
1 polymer ?
#
loop_
_entity_poly.entity_id
_entity_poly.type
_entity_poly.pdbx_seq_one_letter_code
_entity_poly.pdbx_strand_id
1 'polypeptide(L)'
;PRVRRQRQMCIRDRYIPVAKDKPEELTKPSEPDMQEEAPKEEQHEYFDMELLSHVYTTCVGEQFENISEYDFYACMNLHPGKCKLKIKTREKIRVCYLIFLMGEQLPKLDRENWKKNILKMLDIEENYYKSKYKEPVSDFPSDSNQKFAKEMDAIFR
;
A
#
# COMPACT_ATOMS: atom_id res chain seq x y z
N PRO A 1 50.16 -39.47 -46.31
CA PRO A 1 48.87 -39.01 -46.50
C PRO A 1 47.91 -39.55 -45.62
N ARG A 2 47.89 -40.52 -45.48
CA ARG A 2 47.07 -40.96 -44.68
C ARG A 2 47.00 -40.41 -43.42
N VAL A 3 47.84 -39.93 -43.14
CA VAL A 3 47.91 -39.40 -41.93
C VAL A 3 46.99 -38.39 -41.65
N ARG A 4 46.91 -37.63 -42.50
CA ARG A 4 46.21 -36.58 -42.23
C ARG A 4 44.95 -36.88 -41.86
N ARG A 5 44.47 -37.73 -42.19
CA ARG A 5 43.34 -37.94 -41.90
C ARG A 5 43.06 -37.97 -40.56
N GLN A 6 43.71 -38.27 -39.93
CA GLN A 6 43.52 -38.42 -38.73
C GLN A 6 43.37 -37.35 -38.08
N ARG A 7 43.81 -36.62 -38.52
CA ARG A 7 43.79 -35.57 -37.92
C ARG A 7 42.56 -35.09 -37.86
N GLN A 8 41.96 -35.29 -38.55
CA GLN A 8 40.88 -34.80 -38.57
C GLN A 8 40.08 -35.35 -37.68
N MET A 9 40.18 -36.11 -37.52
CA MET A 9 39.48 -36.69 -36.76
C MET A 9 39.63 -36.39 -35.51
N CYS A 10 40.40 -36.18 -35.41
CA CYS A 10 40.62 -35.98 -34.21
C CYS A 10 40.20 -34.88 -33.79
N ILE A 11 39.96 -34.36 -34.46
CA ILE A 11 39.68 -33.27 -34.02
C ILE A 11 38.44 -33.13 -33.59
N ARG A 12 37.98 -33.75 -33.95
CA ARG A 12 36.95 -33.67 -33.52
C ARG A 12 36.57 -34.14 -32.46
N ASP A 13 37.00 -34.56 -32.66
CA ASP A 13 36.68 -35.06 -31.62
C ASP A 13 36.93 -34.45 -30.55
N ARG A 14 37.29 -34.01 -30.85
CA ARG A 14 37.51 -33.46 -29.82
C ARG A 14 36.82 -32.61 -29.32
N TYR A 15 36.26 -32.71 -29.82
CA TYR A 15 35.70 -32.19 -29.07
C TYR A 15 35.07 -32.22 -28.66
N ILE A 16 34.70 -32.40 -29.09
CA ILE A 16 34.15 -32.63 -28.49
C ILE A 16 33.85 -32.55 -27.66
N PRO A 17 33.80 -32.76 -27.67
CA PRO A 17 33.43 -32.90 -26.66
C PRO A 17 33.39 -32.47 -25.86
N VAL A 18 33.39 -32.30 -26.00
CA VAL A 18 33.46 -32.05 -25.10
C VAL A 18 33.00 -31.54 -24.49
N ALA A 19 32.62 -31.38 -24.86
CA ALA A 19 32.24 -31.08 -24.13
C ALA A 19 31.70 -31.04 -23.58
N LYS A 20 31.38 -31.30 -23.76
CA LYS A 20 30.89 -31.43 -23.12
C LYS A 20 30.59 -31.27 -22.09
N ASP A 21 30.52 -31.21 -22.21
CA ASP A 21 30.38 -31.19 -21.16
C ASP A 21 30.19 -30.45 -20.43
N LYS A 22 30.09 -30.16 -20.61
CA LYS A 22 29.89 -29.53 -19.89
C LYS A 22 29.38 -28.90 -19.31
N PRO A 23 29.23 -28.96 -19.36
CA PRO A 23 28.69 -28.40 -18.63
C PRO A 23 28.35 -27.66 -18.14
N GLU A 24 28.27 -27.65 -18.32
CA GLU A 24 27.98 -26.97 -17.81
C GLU A 24 27.44 -26.31 -17.27
N GLU A 25 27.26 -26.44 -17.39
CA GLU A 25 26.79 -25.90 -16.87
C GLU A 25 26.40 -25.25 -16.22
N LEU A 26 26.26 -25.43 -16.34
CA LEU A 26 25.88 -24.95 -15.70
C LEU A 26 25.54 -24.09 -15.14
N THR A 27 25.57 -23.86 -15.16
CA THR A 27 25.26 -23.11 -14.57
C THR A 27 24.71 -22.36 -14.26
N LYS A 28 24.47 -22.16 -14.39
CA LYS A 28 23.89 -21.52 -14.12
C LYS A 28 23.15 -21.09 -13.49
N PRO A 29 22.91 -21.12 -13.35
CA PRO A 29 21.84 -21.00 -12.73
C PRO A 29 21.58 -20.02 -11.93
N SER A 30 22.04 -19.76 -11.44
CA SER A 30 22.04 -18.84 -10.59
C SER A 30 21.37 -17.78 -11.04
N GLU A 31 21.37 -17.63 -12.10
CA GLU A 31 20.83 -16.63 -12.54
C GLU A 31 19.61 -16.36 -12.10
N PRO A 32 19.01 -17.15 -11.77
CA PRO A 32 17.79 -16.88 -11.25
C PRO A 32 17.84 -15.87 -10.32
N ASP A 33 18.91 -15.75 -9.80
CA ASP A 33 19.03 -14.82 -8.88
C ASP A 33 18.71 -13.56 -9.37
N MET A 34 18.59 -13.50 -10.51
CA MET A 34 18.14 -12.43 -10.98
C MET A 34 16.77 -12.49 -10.72
N GLN A 35 16.41 -12.57 -9.65
CA GLN A 35 15.25 -12.30 -9.28
C GLN A 35 15.02 -10.98 -9.69
N GLU A 36 14.35 -10.84 -10.71
CA GLU A 36 13.68 -9.71 -10.92
C GLU A 36 13.05 -9.33 -9.65
N GLU A 37 13.70 -8.54 -8.90
CA GLU A 37 13.01 -7.75 -8.01
C GLU A 37 12.01 -7.06 -8.84
N ALA A 38 10.79 -7.52 -8.71
CA ALA A 38 9.68 -6.79 -9.20
C ALA A 38 9.92 -5.34 -8.78
N PRO A 39 9.79 -4.42 -9.67
CA PRO A 39 10.01 -3.04 -9.35
C PRO A 39 9.24 -2.77 -8.09
N LYS A 40 9.94 -2.36 -7.10
CA LYS A 40 9.29 -1.88 -5.92
C LYS A 40 8.49 -0.72 -6.44
N GLU A 41 7.24 -0.97 -6.64
CA GLU A 41 6.35 0.13 -6.87
C GLU A 41 6.61 1.04 -5.69
N GLU A 42 7.17 2.17 -5.97
CA GLU A 42 7.33 3.17 -4.96
C GLU A 42 5.94 3.37 -4.39
N GLN A 43 5.74 2.86 -3.20
CA GLN A 43 4.46 2.99 -2.56
C GLN A 43 4.32 4.47 -2.21
N HIS A 44 3.39 5.10 -2.88
CA HIS A 44 3.12 6.50 -2.63
C HIS A 44 2.55 6.66 -1.22
N GLU A 45 3.29 7.34 -0.38
CA GLU A 45 2.84 7.60 0.97
C GLU A 45 2.09 8.93 0.99
N TYR A 46 0.82 8.88 1.31
CA TYR A 46 -0.01 10.07 1.42
C TYR A 46 0.20 10.79 2.74
N PHE A 47 0.48 10.06 3.80
CA PHE A 47 0.62 10.61 5.15
C PHE A 47 1.83 10.02 5.85
N ASP A 48 2.48 10.84 6.66
CA ASP A 48 3.59 10.38 7.47
C ASP A 48 3.12 9.60 8.70
N MET A 49 4.04 8.88 9.30
CA MET A 49 3.75 8.01 10.45
C MET A 49 3.35 8.81 11.69
N GLU A 50 3.88 10.02 11.87
CA GLU A 50 3.59 10.82 13.05
C GLU A 50 2.13 11.22 13.10
N LEU A 51 1.61 11.76 12.00
CA LEU A 51 0.21 12.14 11.89
C LEU A 51 -0.69 10.91 12.07
N LEU A 52 -0.35 9.81 11.39
CA LEU A 52 -1.17 8.61 11.46
C LEU A 52 -1.15 7.95 12.83
N SER A 53 -0.07 8.06 13.59
CA SER A 53 -0.01 7.56 14.97
C SER A 53 -0.95 8.34 15.89
N HIS A 54 -1.03 9.65 15.73
CA HIS A 54 -1.98 10.46 16.48
C HIS A 54 -3.42 10.10 16.15
N VAL A 55 -3.73 9.97 14.85
CA VAL A 55 -5.07 9.55 14.41
C VAL A 55 -5.40 8.14 14.90
N TYR A 56 -4.43 7.23 14.85
CA TYR A 56 -4.58 5.87 15.33
C TYR A 56 -4.96 5.84 16.81
N THR A 57 -4.19 6.53 17.63
CA THR A 57 -4.40 6.56 19.08
C THR A 57 -5.77 7.12 19.44
N THR A 58 -6.27 8.07 18.68
CA THR A 58 -7.54 8.72 18.96
C THR A 58 -8.74 7.96 18.38
N CYS A 59 -8.58 7.37 17.20
CA CYS A 59 -9.72 6.84 16.45
C CYS A 59 -9.88 5.32 16.50
N VAL A 60 -8.80 4.56 16.68
CA VAL A 60 -8.88 3.11 16.72
C VAL A 60 -9.39 2.68 18.11
N GLY A 61 -10.39 1.81 18.11
CA GLY A 61 -11.10 1.47 19.33
C GLY A 61 -12.33 2.33 19.58
N GLU A 62 -12.40 3.54 19.00
CA GLU A 62 -13.55 4.44 19.10
C GLU A 62 -14.36 4.48 17.79
N GLN A 63 -13.78 4.96 16.71
CA GLN A 63 -14.44 5.06 15.42
C GLN A 63 -14.20 3.83 14.55
N PHE A 64 -13.05 3.18 14.70
CA PHE A 64 -12.69 1.98 13.99
C PHE A 64 -12.60 0.77 14.92
N GLU A 65 -12.79 -0.42 14.39
CA GLU A 65 -12.52 -1.65 15.11
C GLU A 65 -11.01 -1.75 15.38
N ASN A 66 -10.65 -2.56 16.38
CA ASN A 66 -9.25 -2.72 16.72
C ASN A 66 -8.44 -3.29 15.55
N ILE A 67 -7.35 -2.67 15.27
CA ILE A 67 -6.44 -3.03 14.19
C ILE A 67 -5.03 -2.64 14.64
N SER A 68 -4.00 -3.29 14.11
CA SER A 68 -2.62 -2.93 14.46
C SER A 68 -2.27 -1.56 13.85
N GLU A 69 -1.35 -0.85 14.49
CA GLU A 69 -0.90 0.45 14.00
C GLU A 69 -0.30 0.33 12.60
N TYR A 70 0.46 -0.74 12.36
CA TYR A 70 1.04 -1.01 11.04
C TYR A 70 -0.03 -1.19 9.97
N ASP A 71 -1.07 -1.98 10.27
CA ASP A 71 -2.14 -2.21 9.31
C ASP A 71 -2.97 -0.93 9.08
N PHE A 72 -3.18 -0.14 10.14
CA PHE A 72 -3.86 1.15 10.01
C PHE A 72 -3.07 2.09 9.10
N TYR A 73 -1.75 2.19 9.31
CA TYR A 73 -0.86 2.97 8.47
C TYR A 73 -0.94 2.52 7.00
N ALA A 74 -0.87 1.22 6.77
CA ALA A 74 -0.95 0.66 5.43
C ALA A 74 -2.30 0.97 4.77
N CYS A 75 -3.40 0.88 5.52
CA CYS A 75 -4.73 1.18 5.01
C CYS A 75 -4.87 2.65 4.64
N MET A 76 -4.42 3.57 5.50
CA MET A 76 -4.54 5.01 5.26
C MET A 76 -3.67 5.48 4.09
N ASN A 77 -2.53 4.84 3.87
CA ASN A 77 -1.67 5.11 2.72
C ASN A 77 -2.07 4.29 1.48
N LEU A 78 -3.16 3.54 1.55
CA LEU A 78 -3.68 2.74 0.44
C LEU A 78 -2.67 1.70 -0.06
N HIS A 79 -1.81 1.20 0.82
CA HIS A 79 -0.88 0.15 0.44
C HIS A 79 -1.63 -1.12 0.09
N PRO A 80 -1.23 -1.83 -0.95
CA PRO A 80 -1.90 -3.07 -1.33
C PRO A 80 -1.67 -4.11 -0.24
N GLY A 81 -2.72 -4.79 0.13
CA GLY A 81 -2.61 -5.80 1.16
C GLY A 81 -3.97 -6.31 1.60
N LYS A 82 -3.94 -7.09 2.66
CA LYS A 82 -5.15 -7.77 3.14
C LYS A 82 -5.84 -7.03 4.26
N CYS A 83 -5.36 -5.85 4.56
CA CYS A 83 -5.91 -5.08 5.64
C CYS A 83 -7.35 -4.66 5.34
N LYS A 84 -8.21 -4.81 6.29
CA LYS A 84 -9.59 -4.36 6.20
C LYS A 84 -9.91 -3.52 7.40
N LEU A 85 -9.78 -2.23 7.22
CA LEU A 85 -10.20 -1.28 8.23
C LEU A 85 -11.72 -1.24 8.27
N LYS A 86 -12.30 -1.40 9.44
CA LYS A 86 -13.75 -1.42 9.62
C LYS A 86 -14.20 -0.30 10.52
N ILE A 87 -15.30 0.32 10.14
CA ILE A 87 -15.91 1.39 10.92
C ILE A 87 -16.88 0.78 11.92
N LYS A 88 -16.83 1.26 13.15
CA LYS A 88 -17.79 0.84 14.18
C LYS A 88 -19.19 1.36 13.88
N THR A 89 -20.16 0.69 14.41
CA THR A 89 -21.56 1.05 14.25
C THR A 89 -21.80 2.49 14.73
N ARG A 90 -22.47 3.28 13.91
CA ARG A 90 -22.83 4.68 14.17
C ARG A 90 -21.68 5.68 14.09
N GLU A 91 -20.47 5.24 13.77
CA GLU A 91 -19.30 6.11 13.66
C GLU A 91 -19.07 6.66 12.24
N LYS A 92 -19.85 6.23 11.26
CA LYS A 92 -19.64 6.57 9.85
C LYS A 92 -19.58 8.08 9.60
N ILE A 93 -20.37 8.86 10.32
CA ILE A 93 -20.40 10.33 10.19
C ILE A 93 -19.05 10.93 10.62
N ARG A 94 -18.51 10.49 11.76
CA ARG A 94 -17.25 10.99 12.29
C ARG A 94 -16.09 10.57 11.39
N VAL A 95 -16.16 9.36 10.85
CA VAL A 95 -15.16 8.88 9.89
C VAL A 95 -15.20 9.73 8.60
N CYS A 96 -16.38 10.15 8.14
CA CYS A 96 -16.47 11.06 6.99
C CYS A 96 -15.79 12.40 7.29
N TYR A 97 -15.93 12.93 8.50
CA TYR A 97 -15.24 14.16 8.89
C TYR A 97 -13.73 13.96 9.00
N LEU A 98 -13.28 12.83 9.53
CA LEU A 98 -11.86 12.49 9.56
C LEU A 98 -11.28 12.43 8.14
N ILE A 99 -11.97 11.76 7.21
CA ILE A 99 -11.54 11.68 5.81
C ILE A 99 -11.43 13.08 5.20
N PHE A 100 -12.34 13.96 5.55
CA PHE A 100 -12.29 15.35 5.08
C PHE A 100 -11.03 16.06 5.59
N LEU A 101 -10.76 16.00 6.89
CA LEU A 101 -9.60 16.65 7.48
C LEU A 101 -8.28 16.09 6.94
N MET A 102 -8.18 14.78 6.82
CA MET A 102 -7.00 14.13 6.22
C MET A 102 -6.82 14.56 4.78
N GLY A 103 -7.91 14.62 4.01
CA GLY A 103 -7.87 15.11 2.64
C GLY A 103 -7.34 16.53 2.53
N GLU A 104 -7.66 17.41 3.49
CA GLU A 104 -7.16 18.79 3.48
C GLU A 104 -5.64 18.88 3.66
N GLN A 105 -5.00 17.84 4.21
CA GLN A 105 -3.55 17.80 4.34
C GLN A 105 -2.86 17.45 3.01
N LEU A 106 -3.60 16.98 2.02
CA LEU A 106 -3.04 16.52 0.76
C LEU A 106 -3.16 17.58 -0.35
N PRO A 107 -2.21 17.59 -1.30
CA PRO A 107 -2.33 18.40 -2.50
C PRO A 107 -3.63 18.04 -3.22
N LYS A 108 -4.20 19.00 -3.91
CA LYS A 108 -5.52 18.83 -4.54
C LYS A 108 -5.64 17.58 -5.41
N LEU A 109 -4.60 17.26 -6.16
CA LEU A 109 -4.62 16.13 -7.07
C LEU A 109 -4.64 14.80 -6.29
N ASP A 110 -3.79 14.69 -5.28
CA ASP A 110 -3.70 13.50 -4.45
C ASP A 110 -4.95 13.33 -3.59
N ARG A 111 -5.53 14.44 -3.12
CA ARG A 111 -6.73 14.45 -2.29
C ARG A 111 -7.89 13.71 -2.97
N GLU A 112 -8.16 14.02 -4.22
CA GLU A 112 -9.29 13.42 -4.91
C GLU A 112 -9.06 11.92 -5.14
N ASN A 113 -7.85 11.56 -5.53
CA ASN A 113 -7.49 10.16 -5.76
C ASN A 113 -7.55 9.36 -4.45
N TRP A 114 -6.91 9.88 -3.40
CA TRP A 114 -6.91 9.23 -2.09
C TRP A 114 -8.34 9.09 -1.55
N LYS A 115 -9.11 10.19 -1.58
CA LYS A 115 -10.47 10.20 -1.08
C LYS A 115 -11.34 9.14 -1.74
N LYS A 116 -11.27 9.05 -3.06
CA LYS A 116 -12.06 8.09 -3.81
C LYS A 116 -11.75 6.66 -3.39
N ASN A 117 -10.47 6.36 -3.21
CA ASN A 117 -10.04 5.01 -2.85
C ASN A 117 -10.34 4.65 -1.40
N ILE A 118 -10.17 5.61 -0.47
CA ILE A 118 -10.46 5.36 0.94
C ILE A 118 -11.97 5.17 1.17
N LEU A 119 -12.80 5.95 0.50
CA LEU A 119 -14.26 5.79 0.58
C LEU A 119 -14.69 4.41 0.09
N LYS A 120 -14.07 3.96 -1.02
CA LYS A 120 -14.36 2.64 -1.56
C LYS A 120 -13.92 1.53 -0.59
N MET A 121 -12.74 1.68 0.01
CA MET A 121 -12.22 0.70 0.97
C MET A 121 -13.11 0.60 2.21
N LEU A 122 -13.65 1.72 2.68
CA LEU A 122 -14.49 1.78 3.87
C LEU A 122 -15.98 1.55 3.60
N ASP A 123 -16.33 1.26 2.36
CA ASP A 123 -17.71 1.06 1.94
C ASP A 123 -18.60 2.25 2.31
N ILE A 124 -18.13 3.44 1.95
CA ILE A 124 -18.89 4.68 2.12
C ILE A 124 -19.27 5.22 0.75
N GLU A 125 -20.56 5.39 0.51
CA GLU A 125 -21.03 5.99 -0.73
C GLU A 125 -20.65 7.47 -0.81
N GLU A 126 -20.25 7.91 -1.99
CA GLU A 126 -19.82 9.28 -2.21
C GLU A 126 -20.92 10.30 -1.87
N ASN A 127 -22.17 9.98 -2.19
CA ASN A 127 -23.30 10.86 -1.87
C ASN A 127 -23.50 10.96 -0.35
N TYR A 128 -23.36 9.86 0.37
CA TYR A 128 -23.42 9.85 1.82
C TYR A 128 -22.31 10.74 2.41
N TYR A 129 -21.09 10.55 1.91
CA TYR A 129 -19.95 11.36 2.34
C TYR A 129 -20.23 12.85 2.12
N LYS A 130 -20.67 13.23 0.92
CA LYS A 130 -20.92 14.64 0.57
C LYS A 130 -21.98 15.28 1.48
N SER A 131 -22.93 14.49 1.97
CA SER A 131 -24.00 15.01 2.83
C SER A 131 -23.61 15.04 4.30
N LYS A 132 -22.61 14.27 4.73
CA LYS A 132 -22.33 14.03 6.16
C LYS A 132 -21.00 14.52 6.67
N TYR A 133 -20.02 14.79 5.80
CA TYR A 133 -18.65 15.09 6.23
C TYR A 133 -18.51 16.35 7.08
N LYS A 134 -19.46 17.30 7.01
CA LYS A 134 -19.45 18.52 7.83
C LYS A 134 -20.39 18.46 9.03
N GLU A 135 -21.10 17.37 9.21
CA GLU A 135 -22.07 17.28 10.30
C GLU A 135 -21.47 17.49 11.69
N PRO A 136 -20.24 17.00 12.01
CA PRO A 136 -19.63 17.24 13.32
C PRO A 136 -19.34 18.71 13.63
N VAL A 137 -19.26 19.55 12.60
CA VAL A 137 -19.01 20.99 12.75
C VAL A 137 -20.19 21.83 12.24
N SER A 138 -21.37 21.25 12.15
CA SER A 138 -22.59 21.97 11.78
C SER A 138 -23.05 22.89 12.91
N ASP A 139 -24.09 23.66 12.65
CA ASP A 139 -24.61 24.58 13.65
C ASP A 139 -25.13 23.89 14.92
N PHE A 140 -25.63 22.68 14.78
CA PHE A 140 -26.18 21.93 15.89
C PHE A 140 -25.66 20.48 15.92
N PRO A 141 -24.40 20.29 16.21
CA PRO A 141 -23.86 18.95 16.24
C PRO A 141 -24.24 18.24 17.54
N SER A 142 -24.29 16.91 17.51
CA SER A 142 -24.48 16.17 18.76
C SER A 142 -23.25 16.32 19.65
N ASP A 143 -23.42 16.14 20.97
CA ASP A 143 -22.30 16.26 21.92
C ASP A 143 -21.10 15.37 21.51
N SER A 144 -21.39 14.15 21.08
CA SER A 144 -20.35 13.22 20.63
C SER A 144 -19.62 13.73 19.37
N ASN A 145 -20.35 14.32 18.44
CA ASN A 145 -19.77 14.88 17.23
C ASN A 145 -18.94 16.12 17.56
N GLN A 146 -19.41 16.96 18.47
CA GLN A 146 -18.69 18.15 18.90
C GLN A 146 -17.38 17.77 19.61
N LYS A 147 -17.43 16.77 20.48
CA LYS A 147 -16.24 16.29 21.17
C LYS A 147 -15.23 15.78 20.15
N PHE A 148 -15.68 14.95 19.22
CA PHE A 148 -14.82 14.39 18.18
C PHE A 148 -14.19 15.48 17.31
N ALA A 149 -14.97 16.51 16.93
CA ALA A 149 -14.44 17.60 16.13
C ALA A 149 -13.31 18.34 16.87
N LYS A 150 -13.45 18.55 18.18
CA LYS A 150 -12.40 19.20 18.98
C LYS A 150 -11.14 18.34 19.08
N GLU A 151 -11.30 17.04 19.21
CA GLU A 151 -10.15 16.11 19.27
C GLU A 151 -9.40 16.12 17.93
N MET A 152 -10.15 16.13 16.84
CA MET A 152 -9.54 16.19 15.49
C MET A 152 -8.85 17.53 15.26
N ASP A 153 -9.46 18.64 15.67
CA ASP A 153 -8.84 19.95 15.54
C ASP A 153 -7.48 20.03 16.27
N ALA A 154 -7.35 19.32 17.37
CA ALA A 154 -6.09 19.28 18.11
C ALA A 154 -4.99 18.49 17.36
N ILE A 155 -5.37 17.57 16.48
CA ILE A 155 -4.41 16.77 15.70
C ILE A 155 -4.03 17.49 14.41
N PHE A 156 -5.00 18.12 13.75
CA PHE A 156 -4.82 18.66 12.39
C PHE A 156 -4.50 20.17 12.34
N ARG A 157 -4.51 20.85 13.47
CA ARG A 157 -4.18 22.28 13.58
C ARG A 157 -3.06 22.53 14.57
#